data_413ab962bca6d8d80ffcd7bc5cc4efa8
#
_entry.id   413ab962bca6d8d80ffcd7bc5cc4efa8
#
_cell.length_a   1.000
_cell.length_b   1.000
_cell.length_c   1.000
_cell.angle_alpha   90.00
_cell.angle_beta   90.00
_cell.angle_gamma   90.00
#
_symmetry.space_group_name_H-M   'P 1'
#
loop_
_entity.id
_entity.type
_entity.pdbx_description
1 polymer ?
#
loop_
_entity_poly.entity_id
_entity_poly.type
_entity_poly.pdbx_seq_one_letter_code
_entity_poly.pdbx_strand_id
1 'polypeptide(L)'
;MLTDNILDLIGNTPLLRFRGESIFAKAEFLNPGGSIKDRVALAMIEGAERDGRLTAGSVIIEPTSGNTGIGIALVGRLKGYRVCIAM
;
A
#
# COMPACT_ATOMS: atom_id res chain seq x y z
N MET A 1 -8.99 -5.61 -16.36
CA MET A 1 -9.72 -5.48 -15.09
C MET A 1 -10.35 -4.10 -15.01
N LEU A 2 -11.61 -4.03 -14.64
CA LEU A 2 -12.29 -2.77 -14.35
C LEU A 2 -12.51 -2.68 -12.84
N THR A 3 -12.05 -1.62 -12.22
CA THR A 3 -12.29 -1.35 -10.80
C THR A 3 -12.40 0.15 -10.56
N ASP A 4 -13.20 0.53 -9.60
CA ASP A 4 -13.27 1.91 -9.10
C ASP A 4 -12.59 2.06 -7.73
N ASN A 5 -11.91 1.02 -7.26
CA ASN A 5 -11.19 1.03 -5.99
C ASN A 5 -9.69 0.81 -6.25
N ILE A 6 -8.91 1.85 -6.03
CA ILE A 6 -7.46 1.81 -6.25
C ILE A 6 -6.78 0.74 -5.37
N LEU A 7 -7.34 0.45 -4.20
CA LEU A 7 -6.79 -0.59 -3.32
C LEU A 7 -6.73 -1.96 -4.00
N ASP A 8 -7.62 -2.23 -4.95
CA ASP A 8 -7.63 -3.49 -5.69
C ASP A 8 -6.38 -3.68 -6.55
N LEU A 9 -5.67 -2.60 -6.87
CA LEU A 9 -4.46 -2.66 -7.69
C LEU A 9 -3.21 -3.00 -6.87
N ILE A 10 -3.27 -2.85 -5.55
CA ILE A 10 -2.12 -3.13 -4.69
C ILE A 10 -1.80 -4.62 -4.75
N GLY A 11 -0.55 -4.93 -5.08
CA GLY A 11 -0.09 -6.31 -5.15
C GLY A 11 -0.41 -7.03 -6.45
N ASN A 12 -1.24 -6.47 -7.30
CA ASN A 12 -1.54 -7.04 -8.62
C ASN A 12 -0.53 -6.56 -9.66
N THR A 13 0.74 -6.71 -9.32
CA THR A 13 1.85 -6.27 -10.16
C THR A 13 2.30 -7.39 -11.09
N PRO A 14 2.79 -7.07 -12.29
CA PRO A 14 3.23 -8.09 -13.23
C PRO A 14 4.52 -8.75 -12.80
N LEU A 15 4.68 -10.00 -13.22
CA LEU A 15 5.95 -10.72 -13.10
C LEU A 15 6.64 -10.62 -14.44
N LEU A 16 7.84 -10.06 -14.44
CA LEU A 16 8.64 -9.87 -15.64
C LEU A 16 9.74 -10.92 -15.71
N ARG A 17 10.01 -11.40 -16.91
CA ARG A 17 11.15 -12.27 -17.16
C ARG A 17 12.17 -11.52 -18.00
N PHE A 18 13.43 -11.56 -17.58
CA PHE A 18 14.50 -11.02 -18.39
C PHE A 18 14.72 -11.93 -19.61
N ARG A 19 14.72 -11.31 -20.80
CA ARG A 19 14.81 -12.04 -22.06
C ARG A 19 16.06 -12.91 -22.07
N GLY A 20 15.87 -14.19 -22.38
CA GLY A 20 16.98 -15.15 -22.49
C GLY A 20 17.51 -15.63 -21.15
N GLU A 21 16.90 -15.23 -20.04
CA GLU A 21 17.36 -15.59 -18.71
C GLU A 21 16.29 -16.35 -17.93
N SER A 22 16.73 -17.09 -16.90
CA SER A 22 15.82 -17.71 -15.94
C SER A 22 15.65 -16.81 -14.72
N ILE A 23 15.63 -15.51 -14.96
CA ILE A 23 15.51 -14.48 -13.92
C ILE A 23 14.18 -13.79 -14.07
N PHE A 24 13.45 -13.72 -12.96
CA PHE A 24 12.13 -13.09 -12.90
C PHE A 24 12.17 -11.95 -11.90
N ALA A 25 11.42 -10.90 -12.18
CA ALA A 25 11.31 -9.75 -11.29
C ALA A 25 9.85 -9.33 -11.16
N LYS A 26 9.41 -9.15 -9.94
CA LYS A 26 8.08 -8.63 -9.63
C LYS A 26 8.14 -7.10 -9.75
N ALA A 27 7.32 -6.52 -10.62
CA ALA A 27 7.37 -5.10 -10.92
C ALA A 27 6.62 -4.28 -9.86
N GLU A 28 7.14 -4.24 -8.64
CA GLU A 28 6.49 -3.59 -7.51
C GLU A 28 6.39 -2.06 -7.63
N PHE A 29 7.18 -1.46 -8.50
CA PHE A 29 7.06 -0.03 -8.80
C PHE A 29 5.73 0.32 -9.50
N LEU A 30 5.00 -0.69 -9.98
CA LEU A 30 3.69 -0.49 -10.59
C LEU A 30 2.53 -0.56 -9.59
N ASN A 31 2.80 -0.73 -8.30
CA ASN A 31 1.80 -0.47 -7.28
C ASN A 31 1.35 0.99 -7.34
N PRO A 32 0.11 1.30 -6.94
CA PRO A 32 -0.42 2.68 -7.02
C PRO A 32 0.45 3.75 -6.37
N GLY A 33 1.07 3.44 -5.24
CA GLY A 33 1.99 4.36 -4.55
C GLY A 33 3.44 4.27 -5.03
N GLY A 34 3.74 3.38 -5.96
CA GLY A 34 5.02 3.30 -6.63
C GLY A 34 6.03 2.33 -6.01
N SER A 35 5.67 1.56 -4.99
CA SER A 35 6.61 0.64 -4.37
C SER A 35 5.92 -0.54 -3.69
N ILE A 36 6.73 -1.51 -3.25
CA ILE A 36 6.25 -2.66 -2.47
C ILE A 36 5.60 -2.24 -1.15
N LYS A 37 5.88 -1.04 -0.67
CA LYS A 37 5.36 -0.57 0.62
C LYS A 37 3.85 -0.37 0.62
N ASP A 38 3.21 -0.29 -0.53
CA ASP A 38 1.75 -0.31 -0.60
C ASP A 38 1.18 -1.59 0.00
N ARG A 39 1.82 -2.74 -0.27
CA ARG A 39 1.42 -4.02 0.32
C ARG A 39 1.55 -4.01 1.83
N VAL A 40 2.65 -3.46 2.34
CA VAL A 40 2.90 -3.36 3.77
C VAL A 40 1.84 -2.48 4.42
N ALA A 41 1.57 -1.32 3.83
CA ALA A 41 0.57 -0.38 4.35
C ALA A 41 -0.82 -1.01 4.39
N LEU A 42 -1.22 -1.69 3.33
CA LEU A 42 -2.53 -2.34 3.27
C LEU A 42 -2.64 -3.42 4.35
N ALA A 43 -1.62 -4.25 4.50
CA ALA A 43 -1.60 -5.31 5.51
C ALA A 43 -1.66 -4.76 6.93
N MET A 44 -0.91 -3.69 7.21
CA MET A 44 -0.89 -3.07 8.53
C MET A 44 -2.24 -2.45 8.88
N ILE A 45 -2.81 -1.69 7.96
CA ILE A 45 -4.07 -0.99 8.20
C ILE A 45 -5.22 -2.00 8.32
N GLU A 46 -5.30 -2.96 7.42
CA GLU A 46 -6.35 -3.98 7.49
C GLU A 46 -6.19 -4.87 8.72
N GLY A 47 -4.95 -5.18 9.11
CA GLY A 47 -4.70 -5.90 10.36
C GLY A 47 -5.19 -5.15 11.58
N ALA A 48 -4.93 -3.84 11.63
CA ALA A 48 -5.39 -3.00 12.74
C ALA A 48 -6.92 -2.88 12.76
N GLU A 49 -7.56 -2.86 11.61
CA GLU A 49 -9.02 -2.88 11.52
C GLU A 49 -9.59 -4.19 12.08
N ARG A 50 -9.01 -5.32 11.71
CA ARG A 50 -9.46 -6.63 12.21
C ARG A 50 -9.31 -6.75 13.73
N ASP A 51 -8.23 -6.17 14.27
CA ASP A 51 -7.95 -6.21 15.71
C ASP A 51 -8.79 -5.22 16.52
N GLY A 52 -9.53 -4.35 15.87
CA GLY A 52 -10.30 -3.30 16.53
C GLY A 52 -9.46 -2.11 17.00
N ARG A 53 -8.16 -2.06 16.68
CA ARG A 53 -7.29 -0.92 17.03
C ARG A 53 -7.56 0.29 16.16
N LEU A 54 -8.16 0.08 14.99
CA LEU A 54 -8.46 1.12 14.03
C LEU A 54 -9.94 1.06 13.68
N THR A 55 -10.67 2.13 13.97
CA THR A 55 -12.12 2.21 13.75
C THR A 55 -12.43 3.50 12.98
N ALA A 56 -13.67 3.63 12.53
CA ALA A 56 -14.11 4.84 11.83
C ALA A 56 -13.82 6.07 12.68
N GLY A 57 -13.21 7.09 12.08
CA GLY A 57 -12.83 8.32 12.77
C GLY A 57 -11.44 8.29 13.41
N SER A 58 -10.76 7.16 13.41
CA SER A 58 -9.39 7.10 13.90
C SER A 58 -8.46 7.95 13.05
N VAL A 59 -7.38 8.42 13.68
CA VAL A 59 -6.29 9.13 13.00
C VAL A 59 -5.07 8.22 12.98
N ILE A 60 -4.49 8.06 11.81
CA ILE A 60 -3.26 7.28 11.65
C ILE A 60 -2.07 8.23 11.73
N ILE A 61 -1.15 7.93 12.63
CA ILE A 61 0.10 8.69 12.76
C ILE A 61 1.26 7.76 12.43
N GLU A 62 2.06 8.14 11.45
CA GLU A 62 3.19 7.35 10.98
C GLU A 62 4.47 8.18 11.06
N PRO A 63 5.48 7.74 11.82
CA PRO A 63 6.70 8.52 12.03
C PRO A 63 7.75 8.31 10.94
N THR A 64 7.34 7.95 9.74
CA THR A 64 8.28 7.76 8.64
C THR A 64 7.85 8.57 7.42
N SER A 65 8.80 9.01 6.64
CA SER A 65 8.55 9.70 5.39
C SER A 65 8.76 8.75 4.21
N GLY A 66 9.53 8.32 3.64
CA GLY A 66 9.81 7.41 2.53
C GLY A 66 8.60 6.67 1.99
N ASN A 67 8.88 5.53 1.38
CA ASN A 67 7.85 4.73 0.69
C ASN A 67 6.81 4.16 1.64
N THR A 68 7.20 3.84 2.88
CA THR A 68 6.23 3.38 3.88
C THR A 68 5.21 4.48 4.20
N GLY A 69 5.70 5.72 4.38
CA GLY A 69 4.82 6.86 4.61
C GLY A 69 3.88 7.11 3.43
N ILE A 70 4.39 7.00 2.21
CA ILE A 70 3.57 7.15 1.00
C ILE A 70 2.48 6.08 0.96
N GLY A 71 2.82 4.82 1.24
CA GLY A 71 1.85 3.72 1.25
C GLY A 71 0.79 3.91 2.32
N ILE A 72 1.18 4.29 3.52
CA ILE A 72 0.25 4.54 4.63
C ILE A 72 -0.70 5.70 4.29
N ALA A 73 -0.17 6.77 3.72
CA ALA A 73 -0.99 7.93 3.33
C ALA A 73 -2.01 7.53 2.25
N LEU A 74 -1.58 6.78 1.25
CA LEU A 74 -2.46 6.34 0.17
C LEU A 74 -3.57 5.42 0.70
N VAL A 75 -3.20 4.34 1.37
CA VAL A 75 -4.16 3.35 1.84
C VAL A 75 -5.07 3.94 2.91
N GLY A 76 -4.50 4.66 3.86
CA GLY A 76 -5.27 5.28 4.94
C GLY A 76 -6.31 6.25 4.38
N ARG A 77 -5.91 7.09 3.44
CA ARG A 77 -6.82 8.06 2.84
C ARG A 77 -7.93 7.39 2.03
N LEU A 78 -7.59 6.37 1.26
CA LEU A 78 -8.58 5.64 0.46
C LEU A 78 -9.60 4.90 1.34
N LYS A 79 -9.21 4.52 2.54
CA LYS A 79 -10.13 3.89 3.50
C LYS A 79 -10.88 4.91 4.37
N GLY A 80 -10.65 6.20 4.16
CA GLY A 80 -11.37 7.26 4.84
C GLY A 80 -10.76 7.74 6.16
N TYR A 81 -9.55 7.33 6.47
CA TYR A 81 -8.86 7.81 7.68
C TYR A 81 -8.15 9.13 7.42
N ARG A 82 -7.95 9.88 8.50
CA ARG A 82 -7.02 10.99 8.50
C ARG A 82 -5.63 10.44 8.78
N VAL A 83 -4.66 10.88 7.99
CA VAL A 83 -3.28 10.39 8.11
C VAL A 83 -2.35 11.57 8.38
N CYS A 84 -1.49 11.42 9.38
CA CYS A 84 -0.46 12.38 9.71
C CYS A 84 0.90 11.69 9.60
N ILE A 85 1.76 12.21 8.74
CA ILE A 85 3.12 11.69 8.56
C ILE A 85 4.07 12.63 9.30
N ALA A 86 4.78 12.10 10.28
CA ALA A 86 5.78 12.85 11.03
C ALA A 86 7.15 12.63 10.39
N MET A 87 7.68 13.68 9.79
CA MET A 87 8.99 13.63 9.12
C MET A 87 10.07 14.26 9.93
#